data_fe42f2d9b7b2445154907307fc6af2c7
#
_entry.id   fe42f2d9b7b2445154907307fc6af2c7
#
_cell.length_a   1.000
_cell.length_b   1.000
_cell.length_c   1.000
_cell.angle_alpha   90.00
_cell.angle_beta   90.00
_cell.angle_gamma   90.00
#
_symmetry.space_group_name_H-M   'P 1'
#
loop_
_entity.id
_entity.type
_entity.pdbx_description
1 polymer ?
#
loop_
_entity_poly.entity_id
_entity_poly.type
_entity_poly.pdbx_seq_one_letter_code
_entity_poly.pdbx_strand_id
1 'polypeptide(L)'
;MNPQKTLRARALDILSRQEISRAELKRKLVPHAESEEEIERVLDEFADRRWQSDERYAEAYIHSKSCKHGSLRLKQALAQKGVDEETVRAFLPDRDKELASAVEVVRKKFKRPPADYAEKLKQMRFLAYRGFDGDTVQTALRQAWTEEE
;
A
#
# COMPACT_ATOMS: atom_id res chain seq x y z
N MET A 1 -2.57 -37.72 -12.13
CA MET A 1 -2.49 -37.35 -10.72
C MET A 1 -1.24 -36.51 -10.47
N ASN A 2 -1.44 -35.26 -10.12
CA ASN A 2 -0.30 -34.41 -9.83
C ASN A 2 0.37 -34.90 -8.55
N PRO A 3 1.69 -35.11 -8.58
CA PRO A 3 2.39 -35.40 -7.34
C PRO A 3 2.13 -34.24 -6.37
N GLN A 4 1.89 -34.58 -5.13
CA GLN A 4 1.65 -33.56 -4.11
C GLN A 4 2.90 -32.71 -3.98
N LYS A 5 2.76 -31.43 -4.30
CA LYS A 5 3.84 -30.49 -4.09
C LYS A 5 4.11 -30.33 -2.61
N THR A 6 5.37 -30.22 -2.26
CA THR A 6 5.72 -29.85 -0.88
C THR A 6 5.24 -28.45 -0.58
N LEU A 7 5.06 -28.14 0.68
CA LEU A 7 4.67 -26.79 1.11
C LEU A 7 5.69 -25.76 0.61
N ARG A 8 6.98 -26.11 0.69
CA ARG A 8 8.06 -25.26 0.20
C ARG A 8 7.94 -24.99 -1.30
N ALA A 9 7.64 -26.00 -2.08
CA ALA A 9 7.46 -25.84 -3.54
C ALA A 9 6.27 -24.95 -3.86
N ARG A 10 5.17 -25.08 -3.12
CA ARG A 10 4.01 -24.21 -3.31
C ARG A 10 4.34 -22.75 -2.99
N ALA A 11 5.08 -22.52 -1.91
CA ALA A 11 5.51 -21.18 -1.54
C ALA A 11 6.41 -20.57 -2.61
N LEU A 12 7.35 -21.35 -3.16
CA LEU A 12 8.21 -20.90 -4.26
C LEU A 12 7.41 -20.53 -5.49
N ASP A 13 6.40 -21.32 -5.84
CA ASP A 13 5.53 -21.03 -6.98
C ASP A 13 4.82 -19.67 -6.79
N ILE A 14 4.32 -19.41 -5.61
CA ILE A 14 3.64 -18.14 -5.31
C ILE A 14 4.62 -16.97 -5.46
N LEU A 15 5.79 -17.09 -4.84
CA LEU A 15 6.80 -16.02 -4.86
C LEU A 15 7.40 -15.79 -6.24
N SER A 16 7.41 -16.80 -7.10
CA SER A 16 7.92 -16.65 -8.47
C SER A 16 7.03 -15.76 -9.33
N ARG A 17 5.79 -15.55 -8.92
CA ARG A 17 4.81 -14.80 -9.70
C ARG A 17 4.59 -13.39 -9.19
N GLN A 18 4.83 -13.14 -7.90
CA GLN A 18 4.55 -11.84 -7.29
C GLN A 18 5.26 -11.68 -5.96
N GLU A 19 5.50 -10.41 -5.61
CA GLU A 19 5.84 -10.07 -4.24
C GLU A 19 4.59 -10.24 -3.39
N ILE A 20 4.76 -10.76 -2.19
CA ILE A 20 3.66 -11.03 -1.28
C ILE A 20 4.14 -10.85 0.16
N SER A 21 3.27 -10.36 1.04
CA SER A 21 3.62 -10.25 2.46
C SER A 21 3.69 -11.62 3.12
N ARG A 22 4.45 -11.72 4.20
CA ARG A 22 4.57 -12.98 4.96
C ARG A 22 3.20 -13.47 5.44
N ALA A 23 2.36 -12.57 5.96
CA ALA A 23 1.04 -12.93 6.45
C ALA A 23 0.14 -13.46 5.33
N GLU A 24 0.20 -12.87 4.15
CA GLU A 24 -0.57 -13.33 2.99
C GLU A 24 -0.06 -14.69 2.51
N LEU A 25 1.26 -14.87 2.46
CA LEU A 25 1.85 -16.15 2.09
C LEU A 25 1.43 -17.24 3.06
N LYS A 26 1.48 -16.94 4.36
CA LYS A 26 1.00 -17.87 5.40
C LYS A 26 -0.45 -18.28 5.15
N ARG A 27 -1.31 -17.31 4.89
CA ARG A 27 -2.74 -17.55 4.63
C ARG A 27 -2.94 -18.51 3.46
N LYS A 28 -2.17 -18.33 2.40
CA LYS A 28 -2.26 -19.19 1.21
C LYS A 28 -1.72 -20.59 1.46
N LEU A 29 -0.79 -20.76 2.38
CA LEU A 29 -0.20 -22.06 2.69
C LEU A 29 -1.02 -22.88 3.67
N VAL A 30 -1.83 -22.24 4.51
CA VAL A 30 -2.61 -22.92 5.55
C VAL A 30 -3.41 -24.13 5.02
N PRO A 31 -4.14 -24.04 3.89
CA PRO A 31 -4.92 -25.19 3.41
C PRO A 31 -4.08 -26.41 2.99
N HIS A 32 -2.78 -26.23 2.79
CA HIS A 32 -1.89 -27.27 2.28
C HIS A 32 -0.88 -27.78 3.31
N ALA A 33 -0.91 -27.21 4.51
CA ALA A 33 0.05 -27.55 5.57
C ALA A 33 -0.52 -28.61 6.49
N GLU A 34 0.35 -29.44 7.04
CA GLU A 34 -0.01 -30.43 8.05
C GLU A 34 0.00 -29.83 9.45
N SER A 35 0.81 -28.78 9.66
CA SER A 35 0.92 -28.11 10.95
C SER A 35 1.36 -26.67 10.78
N GLU A 36 1.15 -25.88 11.82
CA GLU A 36 1.62 -24.50 11.85
C GLU A 36 3.15 -24.42 11.86
N GLU A 37 3.80 -25.38 12.54
CA GLU A 37 5.26 -25.44 12.57
C GLU A 37 5.87 -25.64 11.19
N GLU A 38 5.23 -26.46 10.35
CA GLU A 38 5.65 -26.64 8.97
C GLU A 38 5.63 -25.32 8.19
N ILE A 39 4.55 -24.55 8.35
CA ILE A 39 4.43 -23.25 7.70
C ILE A 39 5.53 -22.30 8.19
N GLU A 40 5.71 -22.22 9.51
CA GLU A 40 6.70 -21.28 10.07
C GLU A 40 8.13 -21.62 9.63
N ARG A 41 8.45 -22.88 9.49
CA ARG A 41 9.77 -23.29 8.98
C ARG A 41 10.00 -22.80 7.55
N VAL A 42 8.99 -22.92 6.70
CA VAL A 42 9.07 -22.44 5.30
C VAL A 42 9.20 -20.91 5.28
N LEU A 43 8.37 -20.22 6.05
CA LEU A 43 8.40 -18.76 6.10
C LEU A 43 9.72 -18.23 6.63
N ASP A 44 10.27 -18.86 7.66
CA ASP A 44 11.55 -18.46 8.25
C ASP A 44 12.70 -18.68 7.26
N GLU A 45 12.72 -19.80 6.57
CA GLU A 45 13.72 -20.05 5.53
C GLU A 45 13.69 -18.97 4.46
N PHE A 46 12.48 -18.65 3.98
CA PHE A 46 12.33 -17.70 2.89
C PHE A 46 12.66 -16.28 3.31
N ALA A 47 12.37 -15.94 4.56
CA ALA A 47 12.77 -14.66 5.12
C ALA A 47 14.30 -14.56 5.23
N ASP A 48 14.94 -15.62 5.73
CA ASP A 48 16.40 -15.66 5.87
C ASP A 48 17.12 -15.55 4.53
N ARG A 49 16.56 -16.18 3.51
CA ARG A 49 17.11 -16.13 2.15
C ARG A 49 16.71 -14.87 1.38
N ARG A 50 15.88 -14.04 1.97
CA ARG A 50 15.33 -12.83 1.35
C ARG A 50 14.52 -13.11 0.09
N TRP A 51 14.00 -14.30 -0.04
CA TRP A 51 13.06 -14.65 -1.10
C TRP A 51 11.70 -14.04 -0.85
N GLN A 52 11.35 -13.87 0.41
CA GLN A 52 10.18 -13.13 0.85
C GLN A 52 10.65 -12.03 1.80
N SER A 53 10.13 -10.81 1.64
CA SER A 53 10.48 -9.67 2.48
C SER A 53 9.29 -8.72 2.56
N ASP A 54 8.81 -8.48 3.78
CA ASP A 54 7.75 -7.50 4.03
C ASP A 54 8.21 -6.09 3.70
N GLU A 55 9.49 -5.79 3.96
CA GLU A 55 10.06 -4.49 3.61
C GLU A 55 10.01 -4.25 2.11
N ARG A 56 10.45 -5.22 1.33
CA ARG A 56 10.42 -5.13 -0.13
C ARG A 56 8.99 -5.04 -0.64
N TYR A 57 8.08 -5.81 -0.05
CA TYR A 57 6.66 -5.77 -0.40
C TYR A 57 6.07 -4.39 -0.13
N ALA A 58 6.29 -3.84 1.07
CA ALA A 58 5.79 -2.53 1.45
C ALA A 58 6.36 -1.43 0.56
N GLU A 59 7.66 -1.46 0.29
CA GLU A 59 8.31 -0.48 -0.58
C GLU A 59 7.69 -0.48 -1.98
N ALA A 60 7.53 -1.67 -2.58
CA ALA A 60 6.95 -1.80 -3.91
C ALA A 60 5.49 -1.35 -3.94
N TYR A 61 4.72 -1.72 -2.91
CA TYR A 61 3.32 -1.32 -2.82
C TYR A 61 3.17 0.20 -2.73
N ILE A 62 3.93 0.82 -1.85
CA ILE A 62 3.89 2.27 -1.65
C ILE A 62 4.34 2.99 -2.92
N HIS A 63 5.43 2.53 -3.53
CA HIS A 63 5.92 3.12 -4.78
C HIS A 63 4.84 3.08 -5.87
N SER A 64 4.14 1.97 -5.98
CA SER A 64 3.09 1.78 -6.98
C SER A 64 1.84 2.62 -6.72
N LYS A 65 1.47 2.87 -5.47
CA LYS A 65 0.20 3.48 -5.08
C LYS A 65 0.30 4.92 -4.60
N SER A 66 1.49 5.40 -4.22
CA SER A 66 1.63 6.72 -3.59
C SER A 66 1.26 7.90 -4.49
N CYS A 67 1.22 7.71 -5.80
CA CYS A 67 0.77 8.73 -6.73
C CYS A 67 -0.76 8.88 -6.78
N LYS A 68 -1.50 7.94 -6.18
CA LYS A 68 -2.97 7.91 -6.19
C LYS A 68 -3.58 7.93 -4.79
N HIS A 69 -2.87 7.42 -3.80
CA HIS A 69 -3.37 7.22 -2.44
C HIS A 69 -2.49 7.95 -1.43
N GLY A 70 -3.14 8.53 -0.41
CA GLY A 70 -2.45 9.16 0.70
C GLY A 70 -1.98 8.14 1.73
N SER A 71 -1.16 8.61 2.67
CA SER A 71 -0.54 7.75 3.68
C SER A 71 -1.53 6.99 4.55
N LEU A 72 -2.68 7.58 4.87
CA LEU A 72 -3.70 6.89 5.69
C LEU A 72 -4.21 5.63 4.99
N ARG A 73 -4.48 5.73 3.70
CA ARG A 73 -4.97 4.59 2.92
C ARG A 73 -3.87 3.54 2.71
N LEU A 74 -2.65 4.00 2.47
CA LEU A 74 -1.50 3.10 2.32
C LEU A 74 -1.26 2.30 3.60
N LYS A 75 -1.30 2.97 4.76
CA LYS A 75 -1.15 2.31 6.06
C LYS A 75 -2.23 1.26 6.30
N GLN A 76 -3.48 1.62 6.02
CA GLN A 76 -4.60 0.73 6.21
C GLN A 76 -4.49 -0.52 5.32
N ALA A 77 -4.17 -0.32 4.04
CA ALA A 77 -4.04 -1.43 3.10
C ALA A 77 -2.92 -2.39 3.50
N LEU A 78 -1.77 -1.84 3.90
CA LEU A 78 -0.64 -2.68 4.30
C LEU A 78 -0.88 -3.36 5.65
N ALA A 79 -1.60 -2.72 6.57
CA ALA A 79 -2.01 -3.37 7.82
C ALA A 79 -2.91 -4.57 7.55
N GLN A 80 -3.81 -4.47 6.58
CA GLN A 80 -4.66 -5.59 6.16
C GLN A 80 -3.85 -6.74 5.57
N LYS A 81 -2.71 -6.44 4.97
CA LYS A 81 -1.77 -7.44 4.45
C LYS A 81 -0.85 -7.98 5.54
N GLY A 82 -1.01 -7.52 6.76
CA GLY A 82 -0.24 -8.00 7.90
C GLY A 82 1.18 -7.46 7.98
N VAL A 83 1.47 -6.36 7.29
CA VAL A 83 2.78 -5.73 7.35
C VAL A 83 2.86 -4.85 8.60
N ASP A 84 3.96 -4.96 9.32
CA ASP A 84 4.22 -4.22 10.55
C ASP A 84 4.21 -2.70 10.31
N GLU A 85 3.59 -1.95 11.23
CA GLU A 85 3.46 -0.50 11.12
C GLU A 85 4.80 0.22 10.99
N GLU A 86 5.81 -0.24 11.74
CA GLU A 86 7.15 0.34 11.68
C GLU A 86 7.78 0.17 10.29
N THR A 87 7.60 -1.02 9.70
CA THR A 87 8.06 -1.29 8.33
C THR A 87 7.37 -0.37 7.32
N VAL A 88 6.06 -0.20 7.45
CA VAL A 88 5.29 0.69 6.57
C VAL A 88 5.77 2.12 6.69
N ARG A 89 5.96 2.59 7.92
CA ARG A 89 6.36 3.96 8.19
C ARG A 89 7.71 4.32 7.54
N ALA A 90 8.61 3.35 7.47
CA ALA A 90 9.93 3.56 6.87
C ALA A 90 9.88 3.93 5.38
N PHE A 91 8.83 3.54 4.68
CA PHE A 91 8.71 3.73 3.24
C PHE A 91 7.65 4.74 2.81
N LEU A 92 6.89 5.29 3.74
CA LEU A 92 5.86 6.29 3.40
C LEU A 92 6.53 7.55 2.83
N PRO A 93 5.89 8.18 1.84
CA PRO A 93 6.42 9.44 1.30
C PRO A 93 6.45 10.51 2.38
N ASP A 94 7.40 11.42 2.28
CA ASP A 94 7.44 12.56 3.17
C ASP A 94 6.28 13.51 2.89
N ARG A 95 6.10 14.50 3.76
CA ARG A 95 4.99 15.44 3.68
C ARG A 95 4.94 16.18 2.35
N ASP A 96 6.09 16.60 1.85
CA ASP A 96 6.16 17.39 0.60
C ASP A 96 5.75 16.54 -0.61
N LYS A 97 6.19 15.29 -0.64
CA LYS A 97 5.82 14.37 -1.72
C LYS A 97 4.34 14.01 -1.66
N GLU A 98 3.82 13.76 -0.46
CA GLU A 98 2.41 13.45 -0.28
C GLU A 98 1.53 14.63 -0.69
N LEU A 99 1.93 15.84 -0.32
CA LEU A 99 1.22 17.05 -0.71
C LEU A 99 1.21 17.22 -2.22
N ALA A 100 2.37 17.02 -2.87
CA ALA A 100 2.46 17.10 -4.33
C ALA A 100 1.54 16.08 -4.99
N SER A 101 1.47 14.88 -4.46
CA SER A 101 0.55 13.84 -4.97
C SER A 101 -0.91 14.25 -4.82
N ALA A 102 -1.28 14.82 -3.68
CA ALA A 102 -2.66 15.27 -3.44
C ALA A 102 -3.08 16.37 -4.42
N VAL A 103 -2.18 17.33 -4.65
CA VAL A 103 -2.40 18.42 -5.61
C VAL A 103 -2.66 17.85 -7.01
N GLU A 104 -1.81 16.93 -7.43
CA GLU A 104 -1.94 16.33 -8.76
C GLU A 104 -3.22 15.51 -8.89
N VAL A 105 -3.57 14.75 -7.86
CA VAL A 105 -4.77 13.91 -7.83
C VAL A 105 -6.03 14.78 -7.97
N VAL A 106 -6.13 15.87 -7.21
CA VAL A 106 -7.32 16.73 -7.26
C VAL A 106 -7.42 17.50 -8.59
N ARG A 107 -6.30 17.98 -9.12
CA ARG A 107 -6.27 18.67 -10.42
C ARG A 107 -6.70 17.74 -11.56
N LYS A 108 -6.26 16.49 -11.50
CA LYS A 108 -6.58 15.51 -12.53
C LYS A 108 -8.06 15.14 -12.52
N LYS A 109 -8.65 15.06 -11.33
CA LYS A 109 -10.05 14.68 -11.17
C LYS A 109 -11.02 15.83 -11.53
N PHE A 110 -10.80 17.03 -10.99
CA PHE A 110 -11.76 18.13 -11.08
C PHE A 110 -11.45 19.17 -12.14
N LYS A 111 -10.19 19.34 -12.47
CA LYS A 111 -9.70 20.20 -13.57
C LYS A 111 -9.94 21.70 -13.41
N ARG A 112 -10.67 22.13 -12.38
CA ARG A 112 -10.92 23.55 -12.10
C ARG A 112 -11.18 23.75 -10.61
N PRO A 113 -10.99 24.99 -10.10
CA PRO A 113 -11.28 25.27 -8.70
C PRO A 113 -12.76 25.13 -8.39
N PRO A 114 -13.12 24.88 -7.12
CA PRO A 114 -14.52 24.82 -6.73
C PRO A 114 -15.19 26.19 -6.90
N ALA A 115 -16.41 26.17 -7.45
CA ALA A 115 -17.18 27.39 -7.70
C ALA A 115 -17.90 27.87 -6.41
N ASP A 116 -18.18 26.95 -5.49
CA ASP A 116 -18.89 27.23 -4.26
C ASP A 116 -18.44 26.28 -3.15
N TYR A 117 -19.03 26.43 -1.97
CA TYR A 117 -18.67 25.63 -0.81
C TYR A 117 -19.03 24.14 -1.00
N ALA A 118 -20.14 23.86 -1.67
CA ALA A 118 -20.56 22.48 -1.93
C ALA A 118 -19.53 21.76 -2.82
N GLU A 119 -19.03 22.43 -3.85
CA GLU A 119 -17.97 21.88 -4.71
C GLU A 119 -16.66 21.70 -3.92
N LYS A 120 -16.35 22.66 -3.05
CA LYS A 120 -15.17 22.57 -2.18
C LYS A 120 -15.23 21.32 -1.30
N LEU A 121 -16.38 21.07 -0.66
CA LEU A 121 -16.59 19.87 0.15
C LEU A 121 -16.43 18.59 -0.66
N LYS A 122 -16.91 18.62 -1.88
CA LYS A 122 -16.77 17.45 -2.79
C LYS A 122 -15.31 17.14 -3.07
N GLN A 123 -14.52 18.17 -3.34
CA GLN A 123 -13.09 17.99 -3.57
C GLN A 123 -12.36 17.51 -2.30
N MET A 124 -12.73 18.06 -1.13
CA MET A 124 -12.17 17.64 0.15
C MET A 124 -12.46 16.16 0.44
N ARG A 125 -13.71 15.74 0.24
CA ARG A 125 -14.12 14.35 0.46
C ARG A 125 -13.41 13.40 -0.47
N PHE A 126 -13.19 13.81 -1.71
CA PHE A 126 -12.47 13.01 -2.68
C PHE A 126 -11.04 12.73 -2.21
N LEU A 127 -10.33 13.77 -1.77
CA LEU A 127 -8.97 13.61 -1.26
C LEU A 127 -8.93 12.78 0.03
N ALA A 128 -9.88 13.02 0.93
CA ALA A 128 -9.98 12.23 2.17
C ALA A 128 -10.24 10.76 1.87
N TYR A 129 -11.10 10.47 0.91
CA TYR A 129 -11.37 9.10 0.47
C TYR A 129 -10.12 8.43 -0.10
N ARG A 130 -9.27 9.20 -0.79
CA ARG A 130 -8.01 8.69 -1.31
C ARG A 130 -6.94 8.47 -0.24
N GLY A 131 -7.24 8.85 1.03
CA GLY A 131 -6.36 8.58 2.15
C GLY A 131 -5.44 9.70 2.56
N PHE A 132 -5.67 10.92 2.08
CA PHE A 132 -4.91 12.10 2.51
C PHE A 132 -5.51 12.65 3.81
N ASP A 133 -4.65 13.04 4.75
CA ASP A 133 -5.13 13.59 6.02
C ASP A 133 -5.68 15.02 5.87
N GLY A 134 -6.36 15.52 6.92
CA GLY A 134 -7.02 16.82 6.88
C GLY A 134 -6.11 17.98 6.53
N ASP A 135 -4.91 18.02 7.09
CA ASP A 135 -3.93 19.06 6.79
C ASP A 135 -3.50 19.01 5.33
N THR A 136 -3.21 17.83 4.84
CA THR A 136 -2.81 17.63 3.44
C THR A 136 -3.93 18.05 2.51
N VAL A 137 -5.17 17.66 2.82
CA VAL A 137 -6.36 18.03 2.03
C VAL A 137 -6.49 19.56 1.94
N GLN A 138 -6.44 20.23 3.07
CA GLN A 138 -6.58 21.70 3.12
C GLN A 138 -5.48 22.40 2.33
N THR A 139 -4.24 21.99 2.57
CA THR A 139 -3.08 22.60 1.91
C THR A 139 -3.08 22.31 0.40
N ALA A 140 -3.43 21.07 0.02
CA ALA A 140 -3.48 20.68 -1.39
C ALA A 140 -4.52 21.49 -2.16
N LEU A 141 -5.70 21.73 -1.58
CA LEU A 141 -6.72 22.51 -2.26
C LEU A 141 -6.29 23.95 -2.45
N ARG A 142 -5.59 24.52 -1.48
CA ARG A 142 -5.07 25.89 -1.66
C ARG A 142 -4.02 25.94 -2.77
N GLN A 143 -3.10 24.99 -2.79
CA GLN A 143 -2.01 24.96 -3.78
C GLN A 143 -2.50 24.59 -5.18
N ALA A 144 -3.46 23.67 -5.26
CA ALA A 144 -3.93 23.16 -6.54
C ALA A 144 -4.54 24.26 -7.41
N TRP A 145 -5.19 25.24 -6.78
CA TRP A 145 -5.98 26.27 -7.47
C TRP A 145 -5.40 27.66 -7.31
N THR A 146 -4.16 27.77 -6.85
CA THR A 146 -3.46 29.04 -6.83
C THR A 146 -2.94 29.31 -8.24
N GLU A 147 -3.26 30.47 -8.79
CA GLU A 147 -2.69 30.89 -10.07
C GLU A 147 -1.21 31.17 -9.86
N GLU A 148 -0.40 30.55 -10.69
CA GLU A 148 1.01 30.91 -10.74
C GLU A 148 1.14 32.24 -11.47
N GLU A 149 1.67 33.20 -10.78
CA GLU A 149 2.04 34.46 -11.42
C GLU A 149 3.32 34.28 -12.21
#